data_84460471a8094292500b6edbc0091686
#
_entry.id   84460471a8094292500b6edbc0091686
#
_cell.length_a   1.000
_cell.length_b   1.000
_cell.length_c   1.000
_cell.angle_alpha   90.00
_cell.angle_beta   90.00
_cell.angle_gamma   90.00
#
_symmetry.space_group_name_H-M   'P 1'
#
loop_
_entity.id
_entity.type
_entity.pdbx_description
1 polymer ?
#
loop_
_entity_poly.entity_id
_entity_poly.type
_entity_poly.pdbx_seq_one_letter_code
_entity_poly.pdbx_strand_id
1 'polypeptide(L)'
;MIGISIASALSLIVSMALMPPLIKLLYRFKFGQEVRDDGPEGHKTKQGTPTMGGIVIILGAVVGYFGSHLVLWLIQPSASGPTASGLLVMFLFVGMGCVGFLDDFIKIYKRRSLGLRSGAKMVGQAIVGVGFAYGVTRSEEHTSELQSHKLIS
;
A
#
# COMPACT_ATOMS: atom_id res chain seq x y z
N MET A 1 0.77 4.50 22.10
CA MET A 1 -0.69 4.32 21.85
C MET A 1 -1.26 5.50 21.06
N ILE A 2 -1.04 6.75 21.45
CA ILE A 2 -1.59 7.95 20.77
C ILE A 2 -1.22 7.99 19.27
N GLY A 3 0.02 7.69 18.91
CA GLY A 3 0.47 7.70 17.51
C GLY A 3 -0.29 6.72 16.60
N ILE A 4 -0.60 5.52 17.09
CA ILE A 4 -1.36 4.52 16.34
C ILE A 4 -2.80 5.00 16.12
N SER A 5 -3.42 5.59 17.15
CA SER A 5 -4.78 6.13 17.02
C SER A 5 -4.85 7.28 16.03
N ILE A 6 -3.86 8.20 16.04
CA ILE A 6 -3.76 9.29 15.08
C ILE A 6 -3.55 8.74 13.66
N ALA A 7 -2.63 7.79 13.48
CA ALA A 7 -2.36 7.18 12.17
C ALA A 7 -3.61 6.49 11.60
N SER A 8 -4.33 5.72 12.42
CA SER A 8 -5.56 5.03 12.03
C SER A 8 -6.67 6.01 11.64
N ALA A 9 -6.89 7.03 12.45
CA ALA A 9 -7.91 8.05 12.18
C ALA A 9 -7.60 8.82 10.90
N LEU A 10 -6.35 9.25 10.73
CA LEU A 10 -5.90 9.98 9.53
C LEU A 10 -6.06 9.11 8.27
N SER A 11 -5.60 7.86 8.33
CA SER A 11 -5.70 6.91 7.22
C SER A 11 -7.16 6.69 6.81
N LEU A 12 -8.06 6.52 7.78
CA LEU A 12 -9.49 6.33 7.56
C LEU A 12 -10.10 7.57 6.89
N ILE A 13 -9.86 8.75 7.46
CA ILE A 13 -10.40 10.02 6.93
C ILE A 13 -9.92 10.26 5.50
N VAL A 14 -8.63 10.10 5.24
CA VAL A 14 -8.04 10.28 3.91
C VAL A 14 -8.62 9.29 2.92
N SER A 15 -8.73 8.01 3.29
CA SER A 15 -9.30 6.97 2.42
C SER A 15 -10.75 7.26 2.09
N MET A 16 -11.56 7.66 3.08
CA MET A 16 -12.97 8.01 2.85
C MET A 16 -13.12 9.26 1.97
N ALA A 17 -12.27 10.27 2.18
CA ALA A 17 -12.31 11.51 1.40
C ALA A 17 -11.86 11.31 -0.06
N LEU A 18 -10.85 10.44 -0.29
CA LEU A 18 -10.30 10.20 -1.62
C LEU A 18 -11.11 9.19 -2.45
N MET A 19 -11.91 8.32 -1.81
CA MET A 19 -12.68 7.32 -2.54
C MET A 19 -13.69 7.91 -3.54
N PRO A 20 -14.55 8.88 -3.18
CA PRO A 20 -15.51 9.44 -4.14
C PRO A 20 -14.88 10.11 -5.36
N PRO A 21 -13.84 10.98 -5.22
CA PRO A 21 -13.20 11.56 -6.40
C PRO A 21 -12.47 10.52 -7.24
N LEU A 22 -11.87 9.49 -6.64
CA LEU A 22 -11.26 8.40 -7.39
C LEU A 22 -12.30 7.64 -8.22
N ILE A 23 -13.44 7.29 -7.64
CA ILE A 23 -14.53 6.61 -8.35
C ILE A 23 -14.96 7.45 -9.56
N LYS A 24 -15.18 8.74 -9.37
CA LYS A 24 -15.55 9.66 -10.47
C LYS A 24 -14.48 9.70 -11.56
N LEU A 25 -13.21 9.74 -11.16
CA LEU A 25 -12.07 9.75 -12.09
C LEU A 25 -12.01 8.45 -12.91
N LEU A 26 -12.16 7.30 -12.26
CA LEU A 26 -12.15 5.99 -12.92
C LEU A 26 -13.31 5.82 -13.90
N TYR A 27 -14.51 6.30 -13.55
CA TYR A 27 -15.65 6.34 -14.48
C TYR A 27 -15.38 7.25 -15.69
N ARG A 28 -14.76 8.41 -15.47
CA ARG A 28 -14.42 9.36 -16.55
C ARG A 28 -13.44 8.74 -17.56
N PHE A 29 -12.50 7.95 -17.08
CA PHE A 29 -11.54 7.23 -17.95
C PHE A 29 -12.07 5.89 -18.46
N LYS A 30 -13.33 5.54 -18.17
CA LYS A 30 -13.95 4.25 -18.53
C LYS A 30 -13.13 3.04 -18.02
N PHE A 31 -12.48 3.17 -16.87
CA PHE A 31 -11.75 2.10 -16.20
C PHE A 31 -12.72 1.17 -15.47
N GLY A 32 -13.62 0.53 -16.21
CA GLY A 32 -14.55 -0.46 -15.70
C GLY A 32 -14.04 -1.88 -15.97
N GLN A 33 -14.49 -2.82 -15.14
CA GLN A 33 -14.21 -4.24 -15.34
C GLN A 33 -14.92 -4.72 -16.61
N GLU A 34 -14.16 -5.22 -17.60
CA GLU A 34 -14.75 -6.01 -18.68
C GLU A 34 -15.09 -7.41 -18.14
N VAL A 35 -16.37 -7.70 -18.06
CA VAL A 35 -16.86 -9.03 -17.69
C VAL A 35 -16.85 -9.92 -18.95
N ARG A 36 -16.35 -11.14 -18.85
CA ARG A 36 -16.42 -12.12 -19.93
C ARG A 36 -17.88 -12.39 -20.26
N ASP A 37 -18.19 -12.39 -21.56
CA ASP A 37 -19.55 -12.66 -22.06
C ASP A 37 -20.06 -14.07 -21.73
N ASP A 38 -19.16 -14.99 -21.39
CA ASP A 38 -19.45 -16.40 -21.07
C ASP A 38 -19.81 -16.64 -19.59
N GLY A 39 -19.95 -15.57 -18.76
CA GLY A 39 -20.25 -15.69 -17.33
C GLY A 39 -21.75 -15.78 -17.02
N PRO A 40 -22.14 -16.35 -15.84
CA PRO A 40 -23.53 -16.36 -15.39
C PRO A 40 -24.15 -14.97 -15.37
N GLU A 41 -25.46 -14.85 -15.62
CA GLU A 41 -26.17 -13.56 -15.78
C GLU A 41 -26.00 -12.59 -14.61
N GLY A 42 -25.78 -13.09 -13.40
CA GLY A 42 -25.47 -12.28 -12.21
C GLY A 42 -24.16 -11.47 -12.27
N HIS A 43 -23.26 -11.80 -13.21
CA HIS A 43 -22.01 -11.05 -13.41
C HIS A 43 -22.19 -9.84 -14.33
N LYS A 44 -23.23 -9.78 -15.14
CA LYS A 44 -23.54 -8.66 -16.03
C LYS A 44 -23.89 -7.37 -15.25
N THR A 45 -24.44 -7.50 -14.05
CA THR A 45 -24.74 -6.36 -13.17
C THR A 45 -23.50 -5.67 -12.59
N LYS A 46 -22.34 -6.32 -12.65
CA LYS A 46 -21.03 -5.76 -12.21
C LYS A 46 -20.21 -5.14 -13.33
N GLN A 47 -20.75 -5.16 -14.56
CA GLN A 47 -20.12 -4.53 -15.71
C GLN A 47 -20.00 -3.01 -15.48
N GLY A 48 -18.78 -2.49 -15.60
CA GLY A 48 -18.52 -1.07 -15.36
C GLY A 48 -18.15 -0.70 -13.92
N THR A 49 -18.09 -1.65 -12.97
CA THR A 49 -17.61 -1.35 -11.62
C THR A 49 -16.12 -0.95 -11.68
N PRO A 50 -15.74 0.23 -11.13
CA PRO A 50 -14.33 0.65 -11.16
C PRO A 50 -13.44 -0.33 -10.39
N THR A 51 -12.31 -0.70 -10.99
CA THR A 51 -11.21 -1.39 -10.33
C THR A 51 -10.19 -0.39 -9.83
N MET A 52 -9.14 -0.81 -9.12
CA MET A 52 -8.06 0.03 -8.57
C MET A 52 -8.39 0.82 -7.30
N GLY A 53 -9.43 0.46 -6.55
CA GLY A 53 -9.74 1.06 -5.24
C GLY A 53 -8.59 0.94 -4.22
N GLY A 54 -7.72 -0.06 -4.38
CA GLY A 54 -6.54 -0.27 -3.55
C GLY A 54 -5.56 0.92 -3.50
N ILE A 55 -5.53 1.75 -4.55
CA ILE A 55 -4.69 2.97 -4.59
C ILE A 55 -5.02 3.90 -3.42
N VAL A 56 -6.30 4.12 -3.16
CA VAL A 56 -6.75 5.01 -2.08
C VAL A 56 -6.37 4.43 -0.71
N ILE A 57 -6.46 3.12 -0.54
CA ILE A 57 -6.09 2.46 0.71
C ILE A 57 -4.60 2.63 0.97
N ILE A 58 -3.76 2.43 -0.07
CA ILE A 58 -2.31 2.61 0.04
C ILE A 58 -1.97 4.06 0.34
N LEU A 59 -2.56 5.01 -0.38
CA LEU A 59 -2.35 6.44 -0.13
C LEU A 59 -2.81 6.83 1.28
N GLY A 60 -3.98 6.36 1.71
CA GLY A 60 -4.48 6.59 3.06
C GLY A 60 -3.53 6.07 4.14
N ALA A 61 -2.99 4.86 3.98
CA ALA A 61 -2.04 4.29 4.92
C ALA A 61 -0.71 5.07 4.94
N VAL A 62 -0.18 5.45 3.77
CA VAL A 62 1.05 6.25 3.67
C VAL A 62 0.86 7.61 4.34
N VAL A 63 -0.23 8.32 4.01
CA VAL A 63 -0.54 9.63 4.62
C VAL A 63 -0.80 9.48 6.13
N GLY A 64 -1.49 8.43 6.55
CA GLY A 64 -1.73 8.15 7.96
C GLY A 64 -0.44 7.92 8.74
N TYR A 65 0.48 7.11 8.18
CA TYR A 65 1.76 6.83 8.81
C TYR A 65 2.63 8.09 8.95
N PHE A 66 2.95 8.75 7.84
CA PHE A 66 3.80 9.95 7.89
C PHE A 66 3.10 11.13 8.56
N GLY A 67 1.80 11.29 8.35
CA GLY A 67 1.01 12.34 8.99
C GLY A 67 0.96 12.20 10.50
N SER A 68 0.86 10.97 11.04
CA SER A 68 0.90 10.76 12.49
C SER A 68 2.26 11.14 13.09
N HIS A 69 3.37 10.85 12.41
CA HIS A 69 4.69 11.28 12.85
C HIS A 69 4.85 12.80 12.81
N LEU A 70 4.32 13.45 11.77
CA LEU A 70 4.34 14.91 11.67
C LEU A 70 3.51 15.55 12.77
N VAL A 71 2.31 15.07 13.05
CA VAL A 71 1.44 15.57 14.12
C VAL A 71 2.10 15.40 15.48
N LEU A 72 2.69 14.23 15.74
CA LEU A 72 3.41 13.98 16.99
C LEU A 72 4.61 14.90 17.15
N TRP A 73 5.38 15.13 16.10
CA TRP A 73 6.52 16.04 16.12
C TRP A 73 6.10 17.49 16.42
N LEU A 74 4.95 17.93 15.89
CA LEU A 74 4.41 19.28 16.17
C LEU A 74 3.93 19.45 17.62
N ILE A 75 3.37 18.38 18.21
CA ILE A 75 2.85 18.41 19.60
C ILE A 75 3.99 18.18 20.59
N GLN A 76 4.91 17.30 20.26
CA GLN A 76 6.01 16.88 21.12
C GLN A 76 7.28 16.70 20.28
N PRO A 77 8.10 17.78 20.14
CA PRO A 77 9.30 17.76 19.30
C PRO A 77 10.34 16.70 19.66
N SER A 78 10.27 16.16 20.89
CA SER A 78 11.10 15.04 21.36
C SER A 78 10.58 13.68 20.92
N ALA A 79 9.43 13.59 20.23
CA ALA A 79 8.90 12.32 19.77
C ALA A 79 9.82 11.70 18.70
N SER A 80 10.02 10.38 18.81
CA SER A 80 10.83 9.65 17.84
C SER A 80 10.18 9.72 16.45
N GLY A 81 11.00 9.97 15.44
CA GLY A 81 10.59 9.93 14.04
C GLY A 81 10.21 8.51 13.57
N PRO A 82 10.00 8.33 12.26
CA PRO A 82 9.72 7.02 11.68
C PRO A 82 10.78 5.99 12.05
N THR A 83 10.35 4.84 12.55
CA THR A 83 11.28 3.75 12.90
C THR A 83 11.68 2.95 11.66
N ALA A 84 12.88 2.35 11.67
CA ALA A 84 13.35 1.49 10.58
C ALA A 84 12.36 0.35 10.29
N SER A 85 11.87 -0.30 11.35
CA SER A 85 10.85 -1.36 11.22
C SER A 85 9.54 -0.86 10.60
N GLY A 86 9.09 0.34 10.98
CA GLY A 86 7.89 0.96 10.40
C GLY A 86 8.07 1.28 8.91
N LEU A 87 9.24 1.78 8.52
CA LEU A 87 9.58 2.06 7.12
C LEU A 87 9.67 0.77 6.29
N LEU A 88 10.22 -0.31 6.85
CA LEU A 88 10.30 -1.63 6.20
C LEU A 88 8.90 -2.21 5.95
N VAL A 89 8.01 -2.15 6.94
CA VAL A 89 6.62 -2.59 6.78
C VAL A 89 5.91 -1.73 5.73
N MET A 90 6.14 -0.43 5.72
CA MET A 90 5.58 0.48 4.71
C MET A 90 6.13 0.16 3.31
N PHE A 91 7.41 -0.13 3.18
CA PHE A 91 8.03 -0.60 1.93
C PHE A 91 7.37 -1.87 1.41
N LEU A 92 7.18 -2.88 2.29
CA LEU A 92 6.50 -4.12 1.92
C LEU A 92 5.06 -3.85 1.44
N PHE A 93 4.32 -3.05 2.20
CA PHE A 93 2.94 -2.71 1.90
C PHE A 93 2.79 -1.98 0.55
N VAL A 94 3.58 -0.94 0.33
CA VAL A 94 3.56 -0.17 -0.92
C VAL A 94 4.09 -1.02 -2.08
N GLY A 95 5.15 -1.80 -1.88
CA GLY A 95 5.72 -2.67 -2.91
C GLY A 95 4.71 -3.73 -3.39
N MET A 96 4.03 -4.42 -2.46
CA MET A 96 2.96 -5.36 -2.81
C MET A 96 1.79 -4.66 -3.49
N GLY A 97 1.45 -3.46 -3.02
CA GLY A 97 0.43 -2.61 -3.65
C GLY A 97 0.77 -2.23 -5.09
N CYS A 98 2.04 -1.90 -5.38
CA CYS A 98 2.50 -1.63 -6.74
C CYS A 98 2.35 -2.85 -7.66
N VAL A 99 2.66 -4.05 -7.18
CA VAL A 99 2.44 -5.29 -7.96
C VAL A 99 0.97 -5.47 -8.29
N GLY A 100 0.06 -5.26 -7.32
CA GLY A 100 -1.38 -5.30 -7.53
C GLY A 100 -1.88 -4.21 -8.49
N PHE A 101 -1.36 -3.00 -8.35
CA PHE A 101 -1.67 -1.90 -9.24
C PHE A 101 -1.27 -2.18 -10.69
N LEU A 102 -0.06 -2.72 -10.92
CA LEU A 102 0.40 -3.11 -12.25
C LEU A 102 -0.49 -4.19 -12.87
N ASP A 103 -0.95 -5.15 -12.07
CA ASP A 103 -1.88 -6.19 -12.51
C ASP A 103 -3.19 -5.58 -13.04
N ASP A 104 -3.78 -4.67 -12.26
CA ASP A 104 -5.03 -4.01 -12.63
C ASP A 104 -4.83 -3.02 -13.78
N PHE A 105 -3.73 -2.27 -13.80
CA PHE A 105 -3.40 -1.35 -14.86
C PHE A 105 -3.26 -2.06 -16.22
N ILE A 106 -2.60 -3.23 -16.26
CA ILE A 106 -2.44 -4.01 -17.48
C ILE A 106 -3.80 -4.54 -17.98
N LYS A 107 -4.68 -4.98 -17.09
CA LYS A 107 -6.05 -5.40 -17.46
C LYS A 107 -6.78 -4.29 -18.19
N ILE A 108 -6.71 -3.08 -17.65
CA ILE A 108 -7.39 -1.91 -18.22
C ILE A 108 -6.75 -1.48 -19.53
N TYR A 109 -5.42 -1.34 -19.56
CA TYR A 109 -4.69 -0.88 -20.75
C TYR A 109 -4.86 -1.83 -21.93
N LYS A 110 -4.79 -3.14 -21.67
CA LYS A 110 -4.93 -4.18 -22.71
C LYS A 110 -6.38 -4.58 -22.98
N ARG A 111 -7.35 -4.01 -22.27
CA ARG A 111 -8.78 -4.36 -22.35
C ARG A 111 -8.99 -5.88 -22.30
N ARG A 112 -8.37 -6.54 -21.33
CA ARG A 112 -8.46 -7.99 -21.12
C ARG A 112 -8.83 -8.28 -19.67
N SER A 113 -9.55 -9.36 -19.45
CA SER A 113 -9.81 -9.91 -18.11
C SER A 113 -8.54 -10.49 -17.44
N LEU A 114 -7.48 -10.76 -18.22
CA LEU A 114 -6.20 -11.27 -17.75
C LEU A 114 -5.20 -10.10 -17.54
N GLY A 115 -4.77 -9.90 -16.30
CA GLY A 115 -3.73 -8.94 -15.91
C GLY A 115 -2.31 -9.45 -16.17
N LEU A 116 -1.43 -9.28 -15.22
CA LEU A 116 -0.08 -9.86 -15.26
C LEU A 116 -0.16 -11.40 -15.38
N ARG A 117 0.75 -11.95 -16.18
CA ARG A 117 0.95 -13.40 -16.22
C ARG A 117 1.31 -13.89 -14.80
N SER A 118 0.79 -15.04 -14.39
CA SER A 118 0.97 -15.59 -13.04
C SER A 118 2.45 -15.58 -12.60
N GLY A 119 3.37 -15.99 -13.47
CA GLY A 119 4.80 -15.96 -13.19
C GLY A 119 5.35 -14.55 -12.93
N ALA A 120 4.94 -13.54 -13.72
CA ALA A 120 5.39 -12.17 -13.53
C ALA A 120 4.90 -11.57 -12.20
N LYS A 121 3.70 -11.93 -11.78
CA LYS A 121 3.13 -11.56 -10.48
C LYS A 121 3.92 -12.17 -9.33
N MET A 122 4.22 -13.47 -9.42
CA MET A 122 5.03 -14.16 -8.41
C MET A 122 6.45 -13.58 -8.33
N VAL A 123 7.08 -13.29 -9.47
CA VAL A 123 8.42 -12.67 -9.50
C VAL A 123 8.38 -11.29 -8.85
N GLY A 124 7.40 -10.45 -9.16
CA GLY A 124 7.25 -9.14 -8.54
C GLY A 124 7.09 -9.22 -7.01
N GLN A 125 6.24 -10.12 -6.54
CA GLN A 125 6.04 -10.38 -5.12
C GLN A 125 7.31 -10.93 -4.44
N ALA A 126 8.04 -11.84 -5.10
CA ALA A 126 9.29 -12.39 -4.60
C ALA A 126 10.37 -11.30 -4.46
N ILE A 127 10.51 -10.40 -5.45
CA ILE A 127 11.45 -9.29 -5.39
C ILE A 127 11.16 -8.38 -4.18
N VAL A 128 9.90 -8.02 -3.98
CA VAL A 128 9.50 -7.18 -2.84
C VAL A 128 9.75 -7.91 -1.51
N GLY A 129 9.41 -9.21 -1.43
CA GLY A 129 9.63 -10.03 -0.24
C GLY A 129 11.11 -10.19 0.11
N VAL A 130 11.97 -10.45 -0.89
CA VAL A 130 13.43 -10.55 -0.69
C VAL A 130 14.00 -9.19 -0.26
N GLY A 131 13.57 -8.09 -0.89
CA GLY A 131 13.98 -6.75 -0.49
C GLY A 131 13.61 -6.43 0.96
N PHE A 132 12.41 -6.81 1.38
CA PHE A 132 11.97 -6.69 2.77
C PHE A 132 12.82 -7.53 3.73
N ALA A 133 13.03 -8.81 3.42
CA ALA A 133 13.83 -9.71 4.23
C ALA A 133 15.27 -9.18 4.40
N TYR A 134 15.89 -8.72 3.32
CA TYR A 134 17.22 -8.08 3.37
C TYR A 134 17.21 -6.82 4.25
N GLY A 135 16.20 -5.99 4.16
CA GLY A 135 16.06 -4.80 5.00
C GLY A 135 15.91 -5.14 6.49
N VAL A 136 15.17 -6.20 6.83
CA VAL A 136 15.03 -6.67 8.22
C VAL A 136 16.36 -7.13 8.80
N THR A 137 17.11 -7.97 8.08
CA THR A 137 18.41 -8.46 8.57
C THR A 137 19.39 -7.33 8.81
N ARG A 138 19.44 -6.33 7.93
CA ARG A 138 20.28 -5.14 8.11
C ARG A 138 19.85 -4.27 9.31
N SER A 139 18.54 -4.15 9.53
CA SER A 139 18.02 -3.40 10.66
C SER A 139 18.33 -4.06 12.01
N GLU A 140 18.33 -5.37 12.06
CA GLU A 140 18.69 -6.13 13.26
C GLU A 140 20.19 -6.05 13.59
N GLU A 141 21.07 -6.12 12.60
CA GLU A 141 22.53 -5.96 12.77
C GLU A 141 22.84 -4.60 13.43
N HIS A 142 22.29 -3.51 12.92
CA HIS A 142 22.50 -2.18 13.50
C HIS A 142 21.98 -2.05 14.95
N THR A 143 20.88 -2.72 15.26
CA THR A 143 20.30 -2.67 16.61
C THR A 143 21.14 -3.47 17.61
N SER A 144 21.69 -4.60 17.20
CA SER A 144 22.54 -5.44 18.04
C SER A 144 23.90 -4.79 18.32
N GLU A 145 24.51 -4.11 17.35
CA GLU A 145 25.76 -3.35 17.54
C GLU A 145 25.58 -2.21 18.56
N LEU A 146 24.48 -1.44 18.46
CA LEU A 146 24.19 -0.37 19.40
C LEU A 146 23.93 -0.86 20.82
N GLN A 147 23.33 -2.05 20.97
CA GLN A 147 23.14 -2.66 22.29
C GLN A 147 24.45 -3.17 22.90
N SER A 148 25.34 -3.76 22.11
CA SER A 148 26.64 -4.22 22.58
C SER A 148 27.53 -3.07 23.05
N HIS A 149 27.51 -1.95 22.35
CA HIS A 149 28.24 -0.73 22.75
C HIS A 149 27.73 -0.11 24.06
N LYS A 150 26.42 -0.20 24.35
CA LYS A 150 25.83 0.29 25.60
C LYS A 150 26.14 -0.58 26.81
N LEU A 151 26.48 -1.85 26.61
CA LEU A 151 26.82 -2.78 27.70
C LEU A 151 28.29 -2.70 28.10
N ILE A 152 29.16 -2.08 27.29
CA ILE A 152 30.62 -1.98 27.51
C ILE A 152 31.02 -0.61 28.08
N SER A 153 30.13 0.37 28.07
CA SER A 153 30.33 1.72 28.66
C SER A 153 29.63 1.83 30.01
#